data_972404030209d2b289b43aa7b4d02498
#
_entry.id   972404030209d2b289b43aa7b4d02498
#
_cell.length_a   1.000
_cell.length_b   1.000
_cell.length_c   1.000
_cell.angle_alpha   90.00
_cell.angle_beta   90.00
_cell.angle_gamma   90.00
#
_symmetry.space_group_name_H-M   'P 1'
#
loop_
_entity.id
_entity.type
_entity.pdbx_description
1 polymer ?
#
loop_
_entity_poly.entity_id
_entity_poly.type
_entity_poly.pdbx_seq_one_letter_code
_entity_poly.pdbx_strand_id
1 'polypeptide(L)'
;FSPIVSLAVAIILFEGSSNLDFRELKGISKAVIRIITVGAVIAWILGAIALHTILNFPISVSFVMGGLFLITGPTVIQPLLKQAKVKRNVDSILRWESIILDPIGPMLALTAFYIFQIIEQGISFIVILIFVLKILAVVVIGFGASYLFNWFIRQDMIPQNLMPPIQFVFILLTFSVCDAILSESGLLAVTIFGLIMARKKRHDLIFKESDHFIDNASSILAVSYTHLRAHETR
;
A
#
# COMPACT_ATOMS: atom_id res chain seq x y z
N PHE A 1 1.26 -9.13 18.50
CA PHE A 1 0.82 -7.79 18.07
C PHE A 1 1.05 -7.53 16.57
N SER A 2 2.19 -7.98 15.99
CA SER A 2 2.52 -7.74 14.58
C SER A 2 1.38 -8.06 13.58
N PRO A 3 0.73 -9.24 13.58
CA PRO A 3 -0.28 -9.57 12.58
C PRO A 3 -1.52 -8.66 12.63
N ILE A 4 -1.93 -8.24 13.82
CA ILE A 4 -3.10 -7.35 14.00
C ILE A 4 -2.80 -5.97 13.41
N VAL A 5 -1.60 -5.46 13.65
CA VAL A 5 -1.14 -4.17 13.10
C VAL A 5 -1.10 -4.22 11.58
N SER A 6 -0.53 -5.26 10.99
CA SER A 6 -0.44 -5.42 9.53
C SER A 6 -1.84 -5.52 8.90
N LEU A 7 -2.78 -6.23 9.53
CA LEU A 7 -4.17 -6.29 9.09
C LEU A 7 -4.85 -4.91 9.15
N ALA A 8 -4.62 -4.14 10.23
CA ALA A 8 -5.16 -2.80 10.37
C ALA A 8 -4.64 -1.87 9.27
N VAL A 9 -3.34 -1.91 8.98
CA VAL A 9 -2.71 -1.15 7.90
C VAL A 9 -3.28 -1.56 6.55
N ALA A 10 -3.50 -2.86 6.30
CA ALA A 10 -4.10 -3.35 5.06
C ALA A 10 -5.50 -2.76 4.83
N ILE A 11 -6.34 -2.67 5.87
CA ILE A 11 -7.68 -2.09 5.77
C ILE A 11 -7.60 -0.59 5.46
N ILE A 12 -6.72 0.14 6.14
CA ILE A 12 -6.50 1.58 5.91
C ILE A 12 -6.00 1.83 4.48
N LEU A 13 -5.10 1.00 3.97
CA LEU A 13 -4.61 1.10 2.59
C LEU A 13 -5.69 0.78 1.56
N PHE A 14 -6.53 -0.23 1.84
CA PHE A 14 -7.68 -0.53 1.00
C PHE A 14 -8.63 0.67 0.93
N GLU A 15 -9.01 1.24 2.07
CA GLU A 15 -9.86 2.42 2.15
C GLU A 15 -9.23 3.58 1.38
N GLY A 16 -7.98 3.92 1.68
CA GLY A 16 -7.25 4.99 0.99
C GLY A 16 -7.25 4.79 -0.53
N SER A 17 -6.91 3.58 -1.01
CA SER A 17 -6.82 3.26 -2.43
C SER A 17 -8.21 3.20 -3.11
N SER A 18 -9.25 2.74 -2.41
CA SER A 18 -10.61 2.65 -2.94
C SER A 18 -11.31 4.02 -3.03
N ASN A 19 -10.84 5.01 -2.29
CA ASN A 19 -11.36 6.38 -2.29
C ASN A 19 -10.64 7.32 -3.27
N LEU A 20 -9.65 6.82 -4.03
CA LEU A 20 -8.97 7.61 -5.05
C LEU A 20 -9.85 7.89 -6.27
N ASP A 21 -9.96 9.14 -6.67
CA ASP A 21 -10.69 9.53 -7.88
C ASP A 21 -9.74 9.63 -9.10
N PHE A 22 -9.87 8.67 -10.01
CA PHE A 22 -9.12 8.65 -11.27
C PHE A 22 -9.38 9.87 -12.18
N ARG A 23 -10.44 10.65 -11.92
CA ARG A 23 -10.69 11.91 -12.66
C ARG A 23 -9.69 12.99 -12.28
N GLU A 24 -9.25 12.98 -11.02
CA GLU A 24 -8.25 13.93 -10.54
C GLU A 24 -6.90 13.75 -11.24
N LEU A 25 -6.62 12.54 -11.78
CA LEU A 25 -5.42 12.30 -12.59
C LEU A 25 -5.44 13.02 -13.94
N LYS A 26 -6.61 13.48 -14.43
CA LYS A 26 -6.65 14.26 -15.67
C LYS A 26 -5.87 15.56 -15.48
N GLY A 27 -4.74 15.67 -16.20
CA GLY A 27 -3.84 16.83 -16.15
C GLY A 27 -2.65 16.70 -15.20
N ILE A 28 -2.70 15.82 -14.19
CA ILE A 28 -1.60 15.62 -13.23
C ILE A 28 -0.93 14.23 -13.36
N SER A 29 -1.47 13.34 -14.19
CA SER A 29 -0.98 11.94 -14.32
C SER A 29 0.53 11.84 -14.59
N LYS A 30 1.07 12.71 -15.45
CA LYS A 30 2.51 12.75 -15.75
C LYS A 30 3.33 13.14 -14.52
N ALA A 31 2.86 14.06 -13.69
CA ALA A 31 3.52 14.48 -12.46
C ALA A 31 3.49 13.33 -11.43
N VAL A 32 2.32 12.71 -11.23
CA VAL A 32 2.15 11.57 -10.33
C VAL A 32 3.07 10.42 -10.74
N ILE A 33 3.06 10.00 -12.01
CA ILE A 33 3.92 8.92 -12.49
C ILE A 33 5.41 9.25 -12.29
N ARG A 34 5.83 10.49 -12.59
CA ARG A 34 7.24 10.89 -12.40
C ARG A 34 7.65 10.86 -10.93
N ILE A 35 6.80 11.30 -10.02
CA ILE A 35 7.10 11.30 -8.58
C ILE A 35 7.19 9.86 -8.08
N ILE A 36 6.23 9.01 -8.43
CA ILE A 36 6.17 7.62 -7.96
C ILE A 36 7.29 6.76 -8.57
N THR A 37 7.75 7.05 -9.77
CA THR A 37 8.81 6.28 -10.42
C THR A 37 10.18 6.93 -10.21
N VAL A 38 10.46 8.02 -10.93
CA VAL A 38 11.77 8.67 -10.92
C VAL A 38 12.07 9.32 -9.57
N GLY A 39 11.07 10.00 -8.97
CA GLY A 39 11.20 10.64 -7.67
C GLY A 39 11.49 9.62 -6.56
N ALA A 40 10.77 8.52 -6.55
CA ALA A 40 10.96 7.45 -5.57
C ALA A 40 12.36 6.82 -5.66
N VAL A 41 12.82 6.50 -6.87
CA VAL A 41 14.18 5.93 -7.08
C VAL A 41 15.26 6.91 -6.67
N ILE A 42 15.14 8.20 -7.03
CA ILE A 42 16.09 9.23 -6.63
C ILE A 42 16.09 9.39 -5.11
N ALA A 43 14.93 9.49 -4.48
CA ALA A 43 14.82 9.63 -3.03
C ALA A 43 15.39 8.41 -2.30
N TRP A 44 15.16 7.20 -2.81
CA TRP A 44 15.75 5.97 -2.26
C TRP A 44 17.27 5.98 -2.30
N ILE A 45 17.85 6.28 -3.48
CA ILE A 45 19.30 6.31 -3.67
C ILE A 45 19.94 7.41 -2.82
N LEU A 46 19.38 8.64 -2.85
CA LEU A 46 19.92 9.75 -2.06
C LEU A 46 19.77 9.49 -0.56
N GLY A 47 18.67 8.91 -0.12
CA GLY A 47 18.47 8.50 1.27
C GLY A 47 19.50 7.45 1.70
N ALA A 48 19.75 6.43 0.89
CA ALA A 48 20.76 5.42 1.15
C ALA A 48 22.19 6.01 1.20
N ILE A 49 22.54 6.90 0.28
CA ILE A 49 23.85 7.60 0.29
C ILE A 49 23.99 8.45 1.55
N ALA A 50 22.97 9.20 1.92
CA ALA A 50 23.00 10.03 3.12
C ALA A 50 23.19 9.20 4.40
N LEU A 51 22.47 8.07 4.52
CA LEU A 51 22.62 7.13 5.64
C LEU A 51 24.05 6.55 5.70
N HIS A 52 24.60 6.19 4.55
CA HIS A 52 25.95 5.65 4.48
C HIS A 52 27.02 6.70 4.84
N THR A 53 26.93 7.91 4.26
CA THR A 53 27.98 8.94 4.39
C THR A 53 27.89 9.74 5.67
N ILE A 54 26.66 10.05 6.17
CA ILE A 54 26.46 10.88 7.36
C ILE A 54 26.42 10.02 8.63
N LEU A 55 25.71 8.88 8.59
CA LEU A 55 25.54 8.02 9.76
C LEU A 55 26.51 6.84 9.79
N ASN A 56 27.39 6.69 8.78
CA ASN A 56 28.35 5.59 8.65
C ASN A 56 27.74 4.18 8.73
N PHE A 57 26.49 4.02 8.28
CA PHE A 57 25.87 2.69 8.21
C PHE A 57 26.51 1.84 7.09
N PRO A 58 26.56 0.50 7.26
CA PRO A 58 26.91 -0.40 6.16
C PRO A 58 26.03 -0.13 4.93
N ILE A 59 26.60 -0.24 3.73
CA ILE A 59 25.88 0.11 2.49
C ILE A 59 24.60 -0.73 2.31
N SER A 60 24.64 -2.03 2.68
CA SER A 60 23.48 -2.92 2.65
C SER A 60 22.34 -2.41 3.55
N VAL A 61 22.68 -2.04 4.79
CA VAL A 61 21.69 -1.48 5.73
C VAL A 61 21.15 -0.14 5.24
N SER A 62 22.01 0.70 4.66
CA SER A 62 21.63 2.02 4.15
C SER A 62 20.58 1.93 3.03
N PHE A 63 20.71 0.97 2.11
CA PHE A 63 19.73 0.77 1.04
C PHE A 63 18.43 0.17 1.54
N VAL A 64 18.45 -0.74 2.50
CA VAL A 64 17.25 -1.28 3.13
C VAL A 64 16.50 -0.18 3.88
N MET A 65 17.19 0.57 4.73
CA MET A 65 16.59 1.68 5.49
C MET A 65 16.10 2.80 4.56
N GLY A 66 16.82 3.11 3.49
CA GLY A 66 16.41 4.09 2.50
C GLY A 66 15.07 3.74 1.84
N GLY A 67 14.82 2.43 1.58
CA GLY A 67 13.53 1.95 1.09
C GLY A 67 12.40 2.16 2.10
N LEU A 68 12.67 1.90 3.38
CA LEU A 68 11.68 2.11 4.45
C LEU A 68 11.37 3.60 4.67
N PHE A 69 12.36 4.48 4.56
CA PHE A 69 12.14 5.94 4.71
C PHE A 69 11.40 6.58 3.53
N LEU A 70 11.18 5.84 2.45
CA LEU A 70 10.37 6.30 1.33
C LEU A 70 8.86 6.32 1.65
N ILE A 71 8.45 5.63 2.71
CA ILE A 71 7.04 5.49 3.08
C ILE A 71 6.52 6.80 3.65
N THR A 72 5.55 7.40 2.97
CA THR A 72 4.89 8.65 3.37
C THR A 72 3.48 8.44 3.95
N GLY A 73 3.02 7.23 4.06
CA GLY A 73 1.74 6.75 4.62
C GLY A 73 0.52 7.67 4.53
N PRO A 74 -0.61 7.19 4.00
CA PRO A 74 -1.82 8.01 3.84
C PRO A 74 -2.40 8.48 5.18
N THR A 75 -2.17 7.75 6.27
CA THR A 75 -2.62 8.10 7.63
C THR A 75 -2.00 9.39 8.16
N VAL A 76 -0.82 9.75 7.69
CA VAL A 76 -0.13 11.00 8.07
C VAL A 76 -0.45 12.11 7.08
N ILE A 77 -0.42 11.81 5.80
CA ILE A 77 -0.60 12.82 4.74
C ILE A 77 -2.02 13.38 4.71
N GLN A 78 -3.05 12.55 4.84
CA GLN A 78 -4.44 13.01 4.75
C GLN A 78 -4.82 14.06 5.81
N PRO A 79 -4.53 13.88 7.10
CA PRO A 79 -4.78 14.94 8.11
C PRO A 79 -4.00 16.22 7.85
N LEU A 80 -2.73 16.12 7.43
CA LEU A 80 -1.90 17.28 7.09
C LEU A 80 -2.47 18.08 5.92
N LEU A 81 -2.93 17.41 4.86
CA LEU A 81 -3.54 18.05 3.70
C LEU A 81 -4.83 18.80 4.07
N LYS A 82 -5.66 18.22 4.96
CA LYS A 82 -6.86 18.90 5.46
C LYS A 82 -6.55 20.20 6.22
N GLN A 83 -5.42 20.25 6.94
CA GLN A 83 -5.00 21.41 7.70
C GLN A 83 -4.28 22.47 6.85
N ALA A 84 -3.43 22.03 5.92
CA ALA A 84 -2.55 22.90 5.15
C ALA A 84 -3.23 23.71 4.03
N LYS A 85 -4.51 23.46 3.71
CA LYS A 85 -5.29 24.14 2.65
C LYS A 85 -4.53 24.30 1.33
N VAL A 86 -3.88 23.23 0.89
CA VAL A 86 -3.07 23.23 -0.34
C VAL A 86 -3.96 23.31 -1.61
N LYS A 87 -3.36 23.65 -2.74
CA LYS A 87 -4.07 23.64 -4.04
C LYS A 87 -4.52 22.23 -4.37
N ARG A 88 -5.72 22.08 -4.95
CA ARG A 88 -6.33 20.77 -5.30
C ARG A 88 -5.40 19.84 -6.05
N ASN A 89 -4.63 20.34 -7.03
CA ASN A 89 -3.68 19.49 -7.78
C ASN A 89 -2.56 18.92 -6.89
N VAL A 90 -2.08 19.70 -5.91
CA VAL A 90 -1.05 19.26 -4.97
C VAL A 90 -1.64 18.24 -4.00
N ASP A 91 -2.84 18.49 -3.50
CA ASP A 91 -3.58 17.55 -2.65
C ASP A 91 -3.73 16.19 -3.34
N SER A 92 -4.22 16.19 -4.59
CA SER A 92 -4.38 14.95 -5.36
C SER A 92 -3.05 14.23 -5.63
N ILE A 93 -1.98 14.97 -5.99
CA ILE A 93 -0.66 14.37 -6.22
C ILE A 93 -0.15 13.69 -4.96
N LEU A 94 -0.20 14.35 -3.81
CA LEU A 94 0.31 13.82 -2.55
C LEU A 94 -0.51 12.62 -2.06
N ARG A 95 -1.83 12.60 -2.27
CA ARG A 95 -2.66 11.43 -1.96
C ARG A 95 -2.29 10.23 -2.82
N TRP A 96 -2.16 10.42 -4.13
CA TRP A 96 -1.77 9.35 -5.04
C TRP A 96 -0.38 8.81 -4.71
N GLU A 97 0.56 9.70 -4.44
CA GLU A 97 1.93 9.35 -4.06
C GLU A 97 1.94 8.53 -2.76
N SER A 98 1.32 9.02 -1.69
CA SER A 98 1.36 8.36 -0.38
C SER A 98 0.74 6.96 -0.40
N ILE A 99 -0.36 6.76 -1.14
CA ILE A 99 -1.05 5.47 -1.22
C ILE A 99 -0.26 4.45 -2.04
N ILE A 100 0.40 4.88 -3.12
CA ILE A 100 1.14 3.97 -4.00
C ILE A 100 2.53 3.67 -3.43
N LEU A 101 3.21 4.65 -2.83
CA LEU A 101 4.56 4.43 -2.28
C LEU A 101 4.55 3.63 -0.98
N ASP A 102 3.43 3.62 -0.24
CA ASP A 102 3.32 2.88 1.02
C ASP A 102 3.62 1.37 0.86
N PRO A 103 3.02 0.63 -0.07
CA PRO A 103 3.41 -0.75 -0.33
C PRO A 103 4.72 -0.91 -1.12
N ILE A 104 5.14 0.11 -1.88
CA ILE A 104 6.38 0.05 -2.68
C ILE A 104 7.62 0.17 -1.80
N GLY A 105 7.60 0.99 -0.74
CA GLY A 105 8.72 1.18 0.17
C GLY A 105 9.26 -0.14 0.75
N PRO A 106 8.44 -0.95 1.42
CA PRO A 106 8.83 -2.26 1.93
C PRO A 106 9.34 -3.20 0.82
N MET A 107 8.72 -3.15 -0.38
CA MET A 107 9.19 -3.96 -1.52
C MET A 107 10.58 -3.54 -1.99
N LEU A 108 10.90 -2.24 -2.01
CA LEU A 108 12.25 -1.74 -2.32
C LEU A 108 13.25 -2.16 -1.25
N ALA A 109 12.88 -2.07 0.03
CA ALA A 109 13.72 -2.53 1.13
C ALA A 109 14.03 -4.04 1.02
N LEU A 110 13.03 -4.88 0.75
CA LEU A 110 13.22 -6.31 0.50
C LEU A 110 14.07 -6.58 -0.74
N THR A 111 13.86 -5.81 -1.81
CA THR A 111 14.68 -5.92 -3.03
C THR A 111 16.15 -5.64 -2.71
N ALA A 112 16.44 -4.55 -1.99
CA ALA A 112 17.79 -4.22 -1.54
C ALA A 112 18.37 -5.36 -0.69
N PHE A 113 17.61 -5.85 0.28
CA PHE A 113 18.04 -6.95 1.15
C PHE A 113 18.46 -8.19 0.35
N TYR A 114 17.64 -8.65 -0.59
CA TYR A 114 17.95 -9.81 -1.41
C TYR A 114 19.16 -9.56 -2.34
N ILE A 115 19.29 -8.36 -2.91
CA ILE A 115 20.45 -8.01 -3.77
C ILE A 115 21.76 -8.08 -2.96
N PHE A 116 21.80 -7.47 -1.77
CA PHE A 116 22.99 -7.50 -0.94
C PHE A 116 23.29 -8.90 -0.39
N GLN A 117 22.29 -9.68 -0.06
CA GLN A 117 22.45 -11.07 0.34
C GLN A 117 23.12 -11.91 -0.77
N ILE A 118 22.80 -11.63 -2.03
CA ILE A 118 23.43 -12.29 -3.18
C ILE A 118 24.89 -11.87 -3.32
N ILE A 119 25.18 -10.58 -3.17
CA ILE A 119 26.54 -10.04 -3.30
C ILE A 119 27.43 -10.58 -2.17
N GLU A 120 26.94 -10.60 -0.93
CA GLU A 120 27.74 -10.98 0.24
C GLU A 120 27.86 -12.51 0.41
N GLN A 121 26.82 -13.26 0.08
CA GLN A 121 26.75 -14.71 0.33
C GLN A 121 26.89 -15.58 -0.94
N GLY A 122 27.02 -14.96 -2.11
CA GLY A 122 27.15 -15.68 -3.38
C GLY A 122 25.90 -16.47 -3.78
N ILE A 123 24.72 -16.03 -3.32
CA ILE A 123 23.45 -16.70 -3.61
C ILE A 123 23.15 -16.64 -5.11
N SER A 124 22.56 -17.71 -5.63
CA SER A 124 22.26 -17.86 -7.06
C SER A 124 21.28 -16.79 -7.57
N PHE A 125 21.46 -16.30 -8.79
CA PHE A 125 20.54 -15.42 -9.52
C PHE A 125 19.08 -15.95 -9.54
N ILE A 126 18.89 -17.25 -9.35
CA ILE A 126 17.57 -17.89 -9.22
C ILE A 126 16.72 -17.25 -8.11
N VAL A 127 17.33 -16.79 -7.02
CA VAL A 127 16.61 -16.15 -5.89
C VAL A 127 15.95 -14.85 -6.34
N ILE A 128 16.62 -14.01 -7.15
CA ILE A 128 16.00 -12.81 -7.72
C ILE A 128 14.82 -13.19 -8.63
N LEU A 129 15.01 -14.21 -9.48
CA LEU A 129 13.96 -14.66 -10.37
C LEU A 129 12.71 -15.13 -9.59
N ILE A 130 12.92 -15.91 -8.54
CA ILE A 130 11.82 -16.36 -7.65
C ILE A 130 11.16 -15.17 -6.97
N PHE A 131 11.92 -14.19 -6.50
CA PHE A 131 11.38 -12.97 -5.88
C PHE A 131 10.50 -12.18 -6.86
N VAL A 132 10.97 -11.95 -8.08
CA VAL A 132 10.19 -11.28 -9.12
C VAL A 132 8.91 -12.07 -9.46
N LEU A 133 8.99 -13.39 -9.57
CA LEU A 133 7.83 -14.24 -9.80
C LEU A 133 6.82 -14.17 -8.67
N LYS A 134 7.27 -14.09 -7.41
CA LYS A 134 6.40 -13.90 -6.25
C LYS A 134 5.68 -12.54 -6.31
N ILE A 135 6.38 -11.45 -6.64
CA ILE A 135 5.74 -10.13 -6.82
C ILE A 135 4.68 -10.19 -7.93
N LEU A 136 4.99 -10.80 -9.07
CA LEU A 136 4.02 -10.95 -10.15
C LEU A 136 2.80 -11.77 -9.72
N ALA A 137 3.00 -12.86 -8.97
CA ALA A 137 1.90 -13.66 -8.42
C ALA A 137 1.01 -12.83 -7.49
N VAL A 138 1.60 -12.02 -6.61
CA VAL A 138 0.88 -11.12 -5.70
C VAL A 138 0.03 -10.09 -6.47
N VAL A 139 0.60 -9.50 -7.51
CA VAL A 139 -0.13 -8.57 -8.40
C VAL A 139 -1.32 -9.27 -9.05
N VAL A 140 -1.12 -10.48 -9.59
CA VAL A 140 -2.20 -11.28 -10.21
C VAL A 140 -3.28 -11.64 -9.19
N ILE A 141 -2.91 -12.00 -7.97
CA ILE A 141 -3.87 -12.31 -6.89
C ILE A 141 -4.68 -11.05 -6.53
N GLY A 142 -4.06 -9.87 -6.39
CA GLY A 142 -4.76 -8.61 -6.12
C GLY A 142 -5.78 -8.26 -7.21
N PHE A 143 -5.41 -8.43 -8.50
CA PHE A 143 -6.34 -8.30 -9.63
C PHE A 143 -7.44 -9.35 -9.59
N GLY A 144 -7.09 -10.62 -9.35
CA GLY A 144 -8.03 -11.74 -9.26
C GLY A 144 -9.05 -11.56 -8.14
N ALA A 145 -8.62 -11.16 -6.95
CA ALA A 145 -9.50 -10.89 -5.81
C ALA A 145 -10.51 -9.78 -6.14
N SER A 146 -10.06 -8.69 -6.76
CA SER A 146 -10.95 -7.61 -7.20
C SER A 146 -11.94 -8.07 -8.28
N TYR A 147 -11.48 -8.89 -9.23
CA TYR A 147 -12.36 -9.43 -10.27
C TYR A 147 -13.39 -10.38 -9.68
N LEU A 148 -12.98 -11.29 -8.80
CA LEU A 148 -13.84 -12.27 -8.13
C LEU A 148 -14.89 -11.57 -7.25
N PHE A 149 -14.48 -10.62 -6.43
CA PHE A 149 -15.40 -9.83 -5.60
C PHE A 149 -16.47 -9.12 -6.44
N ASN A 150 -16.04 -8.45 -7.53
CA ASN A 150 -16.96 -7.79 -8.44
C ASN A 150 -17.89 -8.76 -9.18
N TRP A 151 -17.42 -9.98 -9.47
CA TRP A 151 -18.25 -11.02 -10.07
C TRP A 151 -19.37 -11.46 -9.12
N PHE A 152 -19.07 -11.68 -7.83
CA PHE A 152 -20.06 -11.98 -6.81
C PHE A 152 -21.14 -10.88 -6.70
N ILE A 153 -20.73 -9.61 -6.75
CA ILE A 153 -21.68 -8.48 -6.72
C ILE A 153 -22.60 -8.51 -7.95
N ARG A 154 -22.05 -8.71 -9.14
CA ARG A 154 -22.82 -8.71 -10.40
C ARG A 154 -23.80 -9.87 -10.53
N GLN A 155 -23.56 -10.96 -9.83
CA GLN A 155 -24.46 -12.12 -9.78
C GLN A 155 -25.54 -11.99 -8.71
N ASP A 156 -25.64 -10.82 -8.05
CA ASP A 156 -26.54 -10.59 -6.91
C ASP A 156 -26.45 -11.66 -5.81
N MET A 157 -25.28 -12.29 -5.68
CA MET A 157 -25.02 -13.32 -4.68
C MET A 157 -24.79 -12.74 -3.29
N ILE A 158 -24.50 -11.43 -3.20
CA ILE A 158 -24.23 -10.73 -1.94
C ILE A 158 -25.39 -9.79 -1.65
N PRO A 159 -26.19 -10.07 -0.59
CA PRO A 159 -27.19 -9.13 -0.13
C PRO A 159 -26.55 -7.79 0.28
N GLN A 160 -27.23 -6.67 0.00
CA GLN A 160 -26.68 -5.32 0.25
C GLN A 160 -26.24 -5.11 1.69
N ASN A 161 -27.01 -5.62 2.67
CA ASN A 161 -26.69 -5.54 4.09
C ASN A 161 -25.45 -6.36 4.52
N LEU A 162 -25.04 -7.37 3.73
CA LEU A 162 -23.85 -8.19 4.00
C LEU A 162 -22.62 -7.76 3.17
N MET A 163 -22.77 -6.77 2.30
CA MET A 163 -21.68 -6.31 1.45
C MET A 163 -20.46 -5.82 2.24
N PRO A 164 -20.59 -4.96 3.30
CA PRO A 164 -19.45 -4.49 4.05
C PRO A 164 -18.67 -5.61 4.75
N PRO A 165 -19.30 -6.55 5.50
CA PRO A 165 -18.56 -7.62 6.15
C PRO A 165 -17.90 -8.59 5.15
N ILE A 166 -18.56 -8.88 4.02
CA ILE A 166 -17.98 -9.75 2.99
C ILE A 166 -16.77 -9.06 2.33
N GLN A 167 -16.88 -7.78 2.02
CA GLN A 167 -15.74 -7.01 1.50
C GLN A 167 -14.55 -7.02 2.47
N PHE A 168 -14.82 -6.85 3.76
CA PHE A 168 -13.81 -6.93 4.81
C PHE A 168 -13.10 -8.30 4.83
N VAL A 169 -13.87 -9.39 4.74
CA VAL A 169 -13.31 -10.76 4.65
C VAL A 169 -12.43 -10.91 3.40
N PHE A 170 -12.85 -10.38 2.25
CA PHE A 170 -12.06 -10.42 1.02
C PHE A 170 -10.74 -9.67 1.15
N ILE A 171 -10.74 -8.51 1.82
CA ILE A 171 -9.51 -7.74 2.10
C ILE A 171 -8.55 -8.57 2.95
N LEU A 172 -9.05 -9.15 4.07
CA LEU A 172 -8.24 -9.95 4.98
C LEU A 172 -7.68 -11.21 4.31
N LEU A 173 -8.49 -11.91 3.51
CA LEU A 173 -8.06 -13.09 2.77
C LEU A 173 -6.98 -12.73 1.74
N THR A 174 -7.21 -11.66 0.96
CA THR A 174 -6.24 -11.20 -0.05
C THR A 174 -4.91 -10.84 0.60
N PHE A 175 -4.96 -10.09 1.71
CA PHE A 175 -3.78 -9.75 2.48
C PHE A 175 -3.05 -10.99 2.97
N SER A 176 -3.75 -11.89 3.70
CA SER A 176 -3.13 -13.07 4.33
C SER A 176 -2.52 -14.04 3.32
N VAL A 177 -3.20 -14.28 2.20
CA VAL A 177 -2.69 -15.16 1.14
C VAL A 177 -1.43 -14.57 0.50
N CYS A 178 -1.42 -13.28 0.20
CA CYS A 178 -0.26 -12.65 -0.41
C CYS A 178 0.91 -12.52 0.55
N ASP A 179 0.65 -12.18 1.82
CA ASP A 179 1.69 -12.07 2.83
C ASP A 179 2.35 -13.43 3.15
N ALA A 180 1.61 -14.52 3.04
CA ALA A 180 2.16 -15.87 3.12
C ALA A 180 3.08 -16.26 1.94
N ILE A 181 2.90 -15.66 0.76
CA ILE A 181 3.76 -15.87 -0.42
C ILE A 181 5.07 -15.09 -0.28
N LEU A 182 4.95 -13.84 0.14
CA LEU A 182 6.08 -12.93 0.32
C LEU A 182 5.70 -11.93 1.43
N SER A 183 6.50 -11.87 2.48
CA SER A 183 6.30 -10.93 3.59
C SER A 183 6.12 -9.50 3.09
N GLU A 184 5.20 -8.74 3.68
CA GLU A 184 4.84 -7.35 3.34
C GLU A 184 4.15 -7.18 1.97
N SER A 185 4.04 -8.22 1.15
CA SER A 185 3.40 -8.11 -0.17
C SER A 185 1.86 -8.07 -0.10
N GLY A 186 1.28 -8.48 1.03
CA GLY A 186 -0.15 -8.37 1.27
C GLY A 186 -0.67 -6.94 1.12
N LEU A 187 0.13 -5.94 1.55
CA LEU A 187 -0.20 -4.52 1.40
C LEU A 187 -0.31 -4.12 -0.08
N LEU A 188 0.61 -4.61 -0.93
CA LEU A 188 0.58 -4.36 -2.37
C LEU A 188 -0.67 -4.95 -3.02
N ALA A 189 -1.02 -6.20 -2.69
CA ALA A 189 -2.21 -6.86 -3.23
C ALA A 189 -3.50 -6.13 -2.86
N VAL A 190 -3.62 -5.71 -1.60
CA VAL A 190 -4.79 -4.99 -1.08
C VAL A 190 -4.91 -3.59 -1.70
N THR A 191 -3.78 -2.90 -1.92
CA THR A 191 -3.77 -1.61 -2.62
C THR A 191 -4.25 -1.75 -4.06
N ILE A 192 -3.79 -2.78 -4.78
CA ILE A 192 -4.26 -3.09 -6.14
C ILE A 192 -5.76 -3.40 -6.13
N PHE A 193 -6.22 -4.19 -5.17
CA PHE A 193 -7.64 -4.50 -5.00
C PHE A 193 -8.45 -3.22 -4.82
N GLY A 194 -8.06 -2.32 -3.93
CA GLY A 194 -8.73 -1.03 -3.68
C GLY A 194 -8.73 -0.12 -4.91
N LEU A 195 -7.60 0.01 -5.62
CA LEU A 195 -7.51 0.82 -6.85
C LEU A 195 -8.47 0.34 -7.94
N ILE A 196 -8.62 -0.98 -8.11
CA ILE A 196 -9.56 -1.52 -9.10
C ILE A 196 -11.00 -1.25 -8.67
N MET A 197 -11.29 -1.37 -7.38
CA MET A 197 -12.60 -1.03 -6.83
C MET A 197 -12.92 0.45 -7.01
N ALA A 198 -11.97 1.36 -6.76
CA ALA A 198 -12.11 2.80 -7.01
C ALA A 198 -12.50 3.12 -8.44
N ARG A 199 -11.90 2.40 -9.41
CA ARG A 199 -12.23 2.56 -10.83
C ARG A 199 -13.67 2.11 -11.15
N LYS A 200 -14.20 1.10 -10.44
CA LYS A 200 -15.53 0.50 -10.66
C LYS A 200 -16.65 1.18 -9.89
N LYS A 201 -16.40 1.70 -8.68
CA LYS A 201 -17.37 2.47 -7.85
C LYS A 201 -18.13 3.54 -8.64
N ARG A 202 -17.57 3.99 -9.73
CA ARG A 202 -18.16 5.01 -10.60
C ARG A 202 -19.45 4.58 -11.29
N HIS A 203 -19.76 3.29 -11.36
CA HIS A 203 -20.92 2.77 -12.09
C HIS A 203 -22.09 2.32 -11.20
N ASP A 204 -21.88 2.07 -9.90
CA ASP A 204 -22.90 1.48 -9.04
C ASP A 204 -23.09 2.25 -7.73
N LEU A 205 -24.33 2.70 -7.47
CA LEU A 205 -24.78 3.34 -6.23
C LEU A 205 -24.71 2.40 -5.00
N ILE A 206 -24.52 1.11 -5.25
CA ILE A 206 -24.52 0.02 -4.27
C ILE A 206 -23.35 0.11 -3.28
N PHE A 207 -22.24 0.74 -3.67
CA PHE A 207 -21.02 0.82 -2.86
C PHE A 207 -21.03 1.88 -1.75
N LYS A 208 -22.06 2.72 -1.69
CA LYS A 208 -22.08 3.87 -0.75
C LYS A 208 -22.20 3.45 0.72
N GLU A 209 -22.92 2.37 1.03
CA GLU A 209 -23.06 1.86 2.39
C GLU A 209 -21.82 1.10 2.88
N SER A 210 -21.13 0.39 1.99
CA SER A 210 -19.89 -0.31 2.35
C SER A 210 -18.77 0.65 2.68
N ASP A 211 -18.74 1.84 2.07
CA ASP A 211 -17.73 2.86 2.34
C ASP A 211 -17.83 3.38 3.78
N HIS A 212 -19.01 3.72 4.26
CA HIS A 212 -19.18 4.17 5.64
C HIS A 212 -18.76 3.14 6.69
N PHE A 213 -18.96 1.85 6.42
CA PHE A 213 -18.53 0.79 7.34
C PHE A 213 -17.01 0.69 7.37
N ILE A 214 -16.36 0.70 6.21
CA ILE A 214 -14.91 0.60 6.10
C ILE A 214 -14.24 1.87 6.64
N ASP A 215 -14.79 3.06 6.35
CA ASP A 215 -14.34 4.34 6.89
C ASP A 215 -14.39 4.36 8.43
N ASN A 216 -15.46 3.81 9.01
CA ASN A 216 -15.58 3.70 10.47
C ASN A 216 -14.61 2.66 11.04
N ALA A 217 -14.47 1.49 10.40
CA ALA A 217 -13.57 0.44 10.83
C ALA A 217 -12.11 0.92 10.76
N SER A 218 -11.70 1.57 9.68
CA SER A 218 -10.35 2.11 9.53
C SER A 218 -10.05 3.23 10.51
N SER A 219 -11.03 4.10 10.79
CA SER A 219 -10.88 5.16 11.81
C SER A 219 -10.67 4.59 13.21
N ILE A 220 -11.45 3.56 13.59
CA ILE A 220 -11.29 2.87 14.88
C ILE A 220 -9.92 2.18 14.94
N LEU A 221 -9.50 1.50 13.88
CA LEU A 221 -8.22 0.83 13.82
C LEU A 221 -7.04 1.81 13.84
N ALA A 222 -7.14 2.94 13.15
CA ALA A 222 -6.11 3.99 13.17
C ALA A 222 -5.94 4.57 14.58
N VAL A 223 -7.04 4.85 15.29
CA VAL A 223 -7.00 5.32 16.69
C VAL A 223 -6.42 4.24 17.59
N SER A 224 -6.86 2.99 17.47
CA SER A 224 -6.33 1.87 18.24
C SER A 224 -4.84 1.64 18.01
N TYR A 225 -4.39 1.74 16.75
CA TYR A 225 -2.97 1.63 16.39
C TYR A 225 -2.13 2.74 17.03
N THR A 226 -2.57 3.99 16.95
CA THR A 226 -1.85 5.11 17.57
C THR A 226 -1.79 4.99 19.09
N HIS A 227 -2.87 4.53 19.75
CA HIS A 227 -2.91 4.27 21.18
C HIS A 227 -2.00 3.12 21.61
N LEU A 228 -2.02 2.00 20.89
CA LEU A 228 -1.16 0.84 21.18
C LEU A 228 0.32 1.20 21.05
N ARG A 229 0.69 1.93 19.99
CA ARG A 229 2.07 2.38 19.77
C ARG A 229 2.54 3.38 20.84
N ALA A 230 1.65 4.23 21.33
CA ALA A 230 1.97 5.16 22.42
C ALA A 230 2.21 4.44 23.77
N HIS A 231 1.63 3.25 23.96
CA HIS A 231 1.88 2.41 25.15
C HIS A 231 3.16 1.58 25.04
N GLU A 232 3.62 1.21 23.85
CA GLU A 232 4.89 0.48 23.64
C GLU A 232 6.13 1.38 23.81
N THR A 233 5.98 2.70 23.69
CA THR A 233 7.07 3.69 23.83
C THR A 233 7.24 4.26 25.23
N ARG A 234 6.49 3.78 26.22
CA ARG A 234 6.64 4.08 27.65
C ARG A 234 7.21 2.88 28.41
#